data_c17e783ce256da3bc8b1a0101474bbfd
#
_entry.id   c17e783ce256da3bc8b1a0101474bbfd
#
_cell.length_a   1.000
_cell.length_b   1.000
_cell.length_c   1.000
_cell.angle_alpha   90.00
_cell.angle_beta   90.00
_cell.angle_gamma   90.00
#
_symmetry.space_group_name_H-M   'P 1'
#
loop_
_entity.id
_entity.type
_entity.pdbx_description
1 polymer ?
#
loop_
_entity_poly.entity_id
_entity_poly.type
_entity_poly.pdbx_seq_one_letter_code
_entity_poly.pdbx_strand_id
1 'polypeptide(L)'
;MAVVKQTLKPADVVINEADGAKMKPLKAPINSEPVLPVQTDIVVIVVGLDYIGRKLKDVCFRTEEVMKILKTDNEDKRITPRDVTKIIEKGYLEKTPFPCVVLLNKADGDPVRLKAAERIAFYLKGIKCETASLFPAPEIF
;
A
#
# COMPACT_ATOMS: atom_id res chain seq x y z
N MET A 1 -17.09 14.74 -10.81
CA MET A 1 -15.90 15.17 -11.59
C MET A 1 -15.30 16.37 -10.90
N ALA A 2 -14.28 16.15 -10.06
CA ALA A 2 -13.56 17.24 -9.40
C ALA A 2 -12.57 17.82 -10.43
N VAL A 3 -12.94 18.93 -11.07
CA VAL A 3 -12.01 19.73 -11.86
C VAL A 3 -11.16 20.52 -10.86
N VAL A 4 -9.96 20.07 -10.60
CA VAL A 4 -8.96 20.87 -9.91
C VAL A 4 -8.43 21.88 -10.93
N LYS A 5 -9.20 22.96 -11.15
CA LYS A 5 -8.66 24.21 -11.67
C LYS A 5 -8.04 24.98 -10.51
N GLN A 6 -6.88 24.57 -10.08
CA GLN A 6 -6.03 25.45 -9.29
C GLN A 6 -5.00 26.06 -10.23
N THR A 7 -4.96 27.38 -10.24
CA THR A 7 -3.78 28.16 -10.60
C THR A 7 -2.68 27.80 -9.58
N LEU A 8 -2.05 26.66 -9.78
CA LEU A 8 -0.91 26.24 -8.98
C LEU A 8 0.21 27.21 -9.26
N LYS A 9 0.74 27.83 -8.24
CA LYS A 9 2.08 28.43 -8.32
C LYS A 9 3.03 27.33 -8.79
N PRO A 10 4.04 27.66 -9.59
CA PRO A 10 5.03 26.66 -10.01
C PRO A 10 5.57 25.95 -8.76
N ALA A 11 5.43 24.63 -8.74
CA ALA A 11 5.96 23.78 -7.69
C ALA A 11 6.85 22.72 -8.36
N ASP A 12 7.99 22.43 -7.73
CA ASP A 12 8.94 21.42 -8.25
C ASP A 12 8.38 20.01 -8.11
N VAL A 13 7.56 19.78 -7.08
CA VAL A 13 6.91 18.51 -6.78
C VAL A 13 5.47 18.74 -6.34
N VAL A 14 4.56 17.95 -6.89
CA VAL A 14 3.16 17.91 -6.45
C VAL A 14 2.83 16.50 -5.97
N ILE A 15 2.37 16.37 -4.72
CA ILE A 15 1.93 15.11 -4.15
C ILE A 15 0.41 15.15 -4.03
N ASN A 16 -0.25 14.12 -4.59
CA ASN A 16 -1.69 13.98 -4.56
C ASN A 16 -2.10 12.66 -3.90
N GLU A 17 -3.02 12.71 -2.94
CA GLU A 17 -3.63 11.50 -2.37
C GLU A 17 -4.69 10.97 -3.34
N ALA A 18 -4.44 9.79 -3.91
CA ALA A 18 -5.29 9.18 -4.92
C ALA A 18 -6.29 8.17 -4.34
N ASP A 19 -6.03 7.64 -3.15
CA ASP A 19 -6.82 6.56 -2.56
C ASP A 19 -6.76 6.55 -1.02
N GLY A 20 -7.78 7.11 -0.37
CA GLY A 20 -7.89 7.12 1.08
C GLY A 20 -8.43 5.80 1.67
N ALA A 21 -7.83 5.31 2.74
CA ALA A 21 -8.18 4.05 3.40
C ALA A 21 -9.00 4.18 4.68
N LYS A 22 -9.58 5.36 4.95
CA LYS A 22 -10.36 5.66 6.17
C LYS A 22 -9.67 5.21 7.47
N MET A 23 -8.39 5.55 7.60
CA MET A 23 -7.55 5.19 8.75
C MET A 23 -7.35 3.68 8.97
N LYS A 24 -7.74 2.82 8.04
CA LYS A 24 -7.43 1.39 8.07
C LYS A 24 -6.08 1.14 7.38
N PRO A 25 -5.24 0.25 7.91
CA PRO A 25 -3.89 0.01 7.37
C PRO A 25 -3.88 -0.73 6.04
N LEU A 26 -4.98 -1.39 5.66
CA LEU A 26 -5.09 -2.15 4.44
C LEU A 26 -6.39 -1.85 3.71
N LYS A 27 -6.31 -1.72 2.39
CA LYS A 27 -7.46 -1.51 1.50
C LYS A 27 -7.23 -2.24 0.17
N ALA A 28 -8.30 -2.70 -0.44
CA ALA A 28 -8.33 -2.99 -1.87
C ALA A 28 -9.16 -1.93 -2.58
N PRO A 29 -8.69 -1.35 -3.68
CA PRO A 29 -9.43 -0.37 -4.45
C PRO A 29 -10.60 -1.03 -5.19
N ILE A 30 -11.70 -0.30 -5.34
CA ILE A 30 -12.80 -0.67 -6.23
C ILE A 30 -12.46 -0.30 -7.68
N ASN A 31 -13.35 -0.64 -8.62
CA ASN A 31 -13.10 -0.48 -10.06
C ASN A 31 -12.79 0.98 -10.49
N SER A 32 -13.28 1.99 -9.75
CA SER A 32 -13.06 3.40 -10.02
C SER A 32 -11.83 3.98 -9.30
N GLU A 33 -11.07 3.17 -8.59
CA GLU A 33 -9.90 3.55 -7.80
C GLU A 33 -8.64 2.81 -8.25
N PRO A 34 -7.44 3.38 -8.06
CA PRO A 34 -7.20 4.77 -7.63
C PRO A 34 -7.53 5.81 -8.70
N VAL A 35 -7.93 7.01 -8.28
CA VAL A 35 -8.14 8.14 -9.21
C VAL A 35 -6.82 8.88 -9.39
N LEU A 36 -6.18 8.65 -10.51
CA LEU A 36 -4.86 9.20 -10.82
C LEU A 36 -4.97 10.33 -11.85
N PRO A 37 -4.32 11.49 -11.62
CA PRO A 37 -4.21 12.54 -12.63
C PRO A 37 -3.48 12.04 -13.88
N VAL A 38 -3.84 12.61 -15.06
CA VAL A 38 -3.21 12.22 -16.33
C VAL A 38 -1.71 12.58 -16.38
N GLN A 39 -1.28 13.58 -15.60
CA GLN A 39 0.12 14.03 -15.51
C GLN A 39 0.89 13.31 -14.36
N THR A 40 0.45 12.13 -13.97
CA THR A 40 1.15 11.37 -12.95
C THR A 40 2.48 10.84 -13.48
N ASP A 41 3.59 11.19 -12.84
CA ASP A 41 4.93 10.68 -13.18
C ASP A 41 5.20 9.34 -12.49
N ILE A 42 4.75 9.20 -11.24
CA ILE A 42 4.99 8.01 -10.43
C ILE A 42 3.86 7.80 -9.42
N VAL A 43 3.52 6.54 -9.17
CA VAL A 43 2.58 6.14 -8.12
C VAL A 43 3.33 5.52 -6.97
N VAL A 44 3.14 6.03 -5.76
CA VAL A 44 3.70 5.45 -4.53
C VAL A 44 2.58 4.69 -3.81
N ILE A 45 2.72 3.36 -3.76
CA ILE A 45 1.80 2.48 -3.05
C ILE A 45 2.32 2.32 -1.62
N VAL A 46 1.63 2.94 -0.66
CA VAL A 46 2.05 2.92 0.75
C VAL A 46 1.36 1.78 1.48
N VAL A 47 2.16 0.94 2.13
CA VAL A 47 1.70 -0.25 2.85
C VAL A 47 2.24 -0.21 4.28
N GLY A 48 1.37 -0.16 5.29
CA GLY A 48 1.78 -0.30 6.69
C GLY A 48 2.11 -1.75 7.01
N LEU A 49 3.19 -2.00 7.74
CA LEU A 49 3.60 -3.35 8.14
C LEU A 49 3.02 -3.79 9.49
N ASP A 50 2.35 -2.89 10.21
CA ASP A 50 1.82 -3.09 11.56
C ASP A 50 0.60 -4.02 11.63
N TYR A 51 0.07 -4.43 10.49
CA TYR A 51 -1.09 -5.33 10.42
C TYR A 51 -0.74 -6.77 10.00
N ILE A 52 0.52 -7.05 9.70
CA ILE A 52 0.96 -8.42 9.38
C ILE A 52 0.64 -9.35 10.55
N GLY A 53 -0.01 -10.48 10.26
CA GLY A 53 -0.47 -11.45 11.26
C GLY A 53 -1.79 -11.11 11.96
N ARG A 54 -2.38 -9.92 11.71
CA ARG A 54 -3.70 -9.55 12.22
C ARG A 54 -4.82 -10.08 11.31
N LYS A 55 -6.04 -10.16 11.83
CA LYS A 55 -7.20 -10.65 11.08
C LYS A 55 -7.67 -9.63 10.04
N LEU A 56 -8.10 -10.10 8.88
CA LEU A 56 -8.62 -9.28 7.78
C LEU A 56 -9.70 -8.30 8.26
N LYS A 57 -10.72 -8.78 8.95
CA LYS A 57 -11.84 -7.97 9.44
C LYS A 57 -11.43 -6.79 10.32
N ASP A 58 -10.32 -6.91 11.06
CA ASP A 58 -9.87 -5.89 12.00
C ASP A 58 -9.13 -4.75 11.30
N VAL A 59 -8.43 -5.05 10.21
CA VAL A 59 -7.45 -4.14 9.59
C VAL A 59 -7.80 -3.67 8.19
N CYS A 60 -8.77 -4.33 7.53
CA CYS A 60 -9.15 -3.95 6.17
C CYS A 60 -10.27 -2.92 6.14
N PHE A 61 -10.14 -1.99 5.22
CA PHE A 61 -11.26 -1.23 4.69
C PHE A 61 -11.77 -1.93 3.43
N ARG A 62 -13.09 -2.16 3.34
CA ARG A 62 -13.71 -2.98 2.28
C ARG A 62 -13.17 -4.41 2.27
N THR A 63 -13.32 -5.10 3.38
CA THR A 63 -12.87 -6.48 3.59
C THR A 63 -13.30 -7.41 2.46
N GLU A 64 -14.53 -7.24 1.94
CA GLU A 64 -15.07 -8.05 0.83
C GLU A 64 -14.22 -7.97 -0.44
N GLU A 65 -13.71 -6.78 -0.82
CA GLU A 65 -12.86 -6.61 -1.98
C GLU A 65 -11.50 -7.30 -1.79
N VAL A 66 -10.94 -7.19 -0.59
CA VAL A 66 -9.70 -7.90 -0.24
C VAL A 66 -9.92 -9.41 -0.30
N MET A 67 -11.03 -9.91 0.23
CA MET A 67 -11.40 -11.33 0.20
C MET A 67 -11.53 -11.87 -1.23
N LYS A 68 -12.11 -11.10 -2.15
CA LYS A 68 -12.18 -11.45 -3.58
C LYS A 68 -10.78 -11.59 -4.19
N ILE A 69 -9.87 -10.64 -3.92
CA ILE A 69 -8.49 -10.70 -4.40
C ILE A 69 -7.75 -11.93 -3.84
N LEU A 70 -7.93 -12.21 -2.55
CA LEU A 70 -7.28 -13.33 -1.88
C LEU A 70 -7.95 -14.67 -2.16
N LYS A 71 -9.13 -14.67 -2.77
CA LYS A 71 -9.95 -15.87 -3.02
C LYS A 71 -10.23 -16.66 -1.73
N THR A 72 -10.74 -15.96 -0.71
CA THR A 72 -11.09 -16.52 0.59
C THR A 72 -12.45 -16.02 1.03
N ASP A 73 -13.20 -16.83 1.75
CA ASP A 73 -14.45 -16.51 2.43
C ASP A 73 -14.27 -16.31 3.96
N ASN A 74 -13.03 -16.46 4.44
CA ASN A 74 -12.67 -16.36 5.84
C ASN A 74 -12.16 -14.96 6.21
N GLU A 75 -13.02 -14.13 6.80
CA GLU A 75 -12.66 -12.80 7.31
C GLU A 75 -11.73 -12.82 8.55
N ASP A 76 -11.67 -13.96 9.26
CA ASP A 76 -10.74 -14.19 10.37
C ASP A 76 -9.34 -14.63 9.92
N LYS A 77 -9.13 -14.79 8.61
CA LYS A 77 -7.82 -15.10 8.05
C LYS A 77 -6.77 -14.06 8.50
N ARG A 78 -5.63 -14.57 8.99
CA ARG A 78 -4.48 -13.70 9.32
C ARG A 78 -3.72 -13.33 8.07
N ILE A 79 -3.39 -12.04 7.96
CA ILE A 79 -2.69 -11.49 6.80
C ILE A 79 -1.23 -11.91 6.83
N THR A 80 -0.77 -12.43 5.71
CA THR A 80 0.62 -12.81 5.46
C THR A 80 1.30 -11.86 4.47
N PRO A 81 2.65 -11.83 4.39
CA PRO A 81 3.37 -11.08 3.37
C PRO A 81 2.90 -11.40 1.94
N ARG A 82 2.57 -12.68 1.67
CA ARG A 82 2.07 -13.12 0.35
C ARG A 82 0.67 -12.58 0.05
N ASP A 83 -0.18 -12.43 1.05
CA ASP A 83 -1.51 -11.82 0.87
C ASP A 83 -1.35 -10.34 0.52
N VAL A 84 -0.46 -9.63 1.22
CA VAL A 84 -0.12 -8.23 0.92
C VAL A 84 0.38 -8.09 -0.51
N THR A 85 1.29 -8.94 -0.93
CA THR A 85 1.80 -8.96 -2.32
C THR A 85 0.67 -9.09 -3.33
N LYS A 86 -0.25 -10.05 -3.14
CA LYS A 86 -1.41 -10.23 -4.02
C LYS A 86 -2.31 -9.00 -4.09
N ILE A 87 -2.52 -8.33 -2.94
CA ILE A 87 -3.33 -7.11 -2.89
C ILE A 87 -2.65 -5.97 -3.66
N ILE A 88 -1.34 -5.83 -3.54
CA ILE A 88 -0.56 -4.84 -4.30
C ILE A 88 -0.66 -5.14 -5.80
N GLU A 89 -0.41 -6.37 -6.21
CA GLU A 89 -0.43 -6.78 -7.62
C GLU A 89 -1.82 -6.57 -8.24
N LYS A 90 -2.83 -7.22 -7.69
CA LYS A 90 -4.19 -7.25 -8.23
C LYS A 90 -4.98 -5.97 -7.97
N GLY A 91 -4.74 -5.34 -6.84
CA GLY A 91 -5.45 -4.13 -6.45
C GLY A 91 -4.91 -2.87 -7.12
N TYR A 92 -3.60 -2.79 -7.31
CA TYR A 92 -2.94 -1.56 -7.73
C TYR A 92 -2.10 -1.70 -9.00
N LEU A 93 -1.11 -2.60 -9.03
CA LEU A 93 -0.16 -2.67 -10.15
C LEU A 93 -0.84 -3.01 -11.47
N GLU A 94 -1.79 -3.94 -11.48
CA GLU A 94 -2.53 -4.33 -12.69
C GLU A 94 -3.52 -3.25 -13.18
N LYS A 95 -3.86 -2.29 -12.33
CA LYS A 95 -4.82 -1.21 -12.64
C LYS A 95 -4.15 0.12 -12.95
N THR A 96 -2.86 0.25 -12.72
CA THR A 96 -2.12 1.50 -12.83
C THR A 96 -1.25 1.50 -14.08
N PRO A 97 -1.45 2.45 -15.01
CA PRO A 97 -0.63 2.56 -16.22
C PRO A 97 0.70 3.29 -16.00
N PHE A 98 0.94 3.81 -14.80
CA PHE A 98 2.11 4.60 -14.45
C PHE A 98 3.17 3.77 -13.74
N PRO A 99 4.45 4.20 -13.76
CA PRO A 99 5.50 3.60 -12.95
C PRO A 99 5.13 3.59 -11.47
N CYS A 100 5.40 2.48 -10.79
CA CYS A 100 5.05 2.29 -9.38
C CYS A 100 6.27 2.05 -8.51
N VAL A 101 6.23 2.58 -7.29
CA VAL A 101 7.13 2.23 -6.18
C VAL A 101 6.27 1.80 -5.00
N VAL A 102 6.69 0.76 -4.30
CA VAL A 102 6.04 0.31 -3.08
C VAL A 102 6.82 0.80 -1.87
N LEU A 103 6.16 1.54 -0.99
CA LEU A 103 6.70 2.02 0.27
C LEU A 103 6.16 1.16 1.42
N LEU A 104 7.01 0.30 1.98
CA LEU A 104 6.72 -0.55 3.13
C LEU A 104 6.98 0.23 4.41
N ASN A 105 5.93 0.87 4.91
CA ASN A 105 5.97 1.82 6.02
C ASN A 105 5.79 1.13 7.38
N LYS A 106 6.16 1.83 8.45
CA LYS A 106 6.06 1.36 9.84
C LYS A 106 6.91 0.12 10.13
N ALA A 107 8.08 0.02 9.52
CA ALA A 107 9.04 -1.02 9.83
C ALA A 107 9.59 -0.87 11.26
N ASP A 108 9.90 0.37 11.68
CA ASP A 108 10.21 0.81 13.05
C ASP A 108 11.22 -0.10 13.79
N GLY A 109 12.17 -0.69 13.07
CA GLY A 109 13.18 -1.58 13.64
C GLY A 109 12.66 -2.94 14.16
N ASP A 110 11.37 -3.23 14.00
CA ASP A 110 10.76 -4.50 14.40
C ASP A 110 11.24 -5.64 13.48
N PRO A 111 11.95 -6.67 14.01
CA PRO A 111 12.49 -7.74 13.18
C PRO A 111 11.44 -8.53 12.40
N VAL A 112 10.22 -8.65 12.93
CA VAL A 112 9.12 -9.36 12.28
C VAL A 112 8.62 -8.56 11.08
N ARG A 113 8.49 -7.24 11.25
CA ARG A 113 8.07 -6.32 10.17
C ARG A 113 9.14 -6.21 9.08
N LEU A 114 10.41 -6.10 9.46
CA LEU A 114 11.53 -6.10 8.53
C LEU A 114 11.57 -7.38 7.70
N LYS A 115 11.44 -8.54 8.34
CA LYS A 115 11.37 -9.83 7.63
C LYS A 115 10.14 -9.94 6.72
N ALA A 116 9.02 -9.36 7.12
CA ALA A 116 7.84 -9.28 6.26
C ALA A 116 8.09 -8.37 5.04
N ALA A 117 8.74 -7.23 5.23
CA ALA A 117 9.13 -6.33 4.14
C ALA A 117 10.05 -7.01 3.13
N GLU A 118 11.08 -7.71 3.57
CA GLU A 118 11.97 -8.49 2.71
C GLU A 118 11.22 -9.52 1.87
N ARG A 119 10.27 -10.24 2.48
CA ARG A 119 9.44 -11.21 1.76
C ARG A 119 8.52 -10.57 0.73
N ILE A 120 7.89 -9.44 1.06
CA ILE A 120 7.05 -8.70 0.11
C ILE A 120 7.89 -8.22 -1.07
N ALA A 121 9.04 -7.60 -0.81
CA ALA A 121 9.95 -7.15 -1.85
C ALA A 121 10.44 -8.31 -2.73
N PHE A 122 10.74 -9.46 -2.14
CA PHE A 122 11.11 -10.67 -2.89
C PHE A 122 9.99 -11.18 -3.81
N TYR A 123 8.73 -11.12 -3.37
CA TYR A 123 7.60 -11.55 -4.19
C TYR A 123 7.25 -10.54 -5.30
N LEU A 124 7.44 -9.23 -5.06
CA LEU A 124 7.21 -8.16 -6.02
C LEU A 124 8.41 -7.97 -6.98
N LYS A 125 8.88 -9.04 -7.60
CA LYS A 125 10.03 -9.02 -8.51
C LYS A 125 9.87 -7.94 -9.58
N GLY A 126 10.90 -7.10 -9.73
CA GLY A 126 10.92 -6.03 -10.74
C GLY A 126 10.21 -4.73 -10.33
N ILE A 127 9.57 -4.68 -9.17
CA ILE A 127 8.99 -3.46 -8.60
C ILE A 127 9.94 -2.92 -7.53
N LYS A 128 10.24 -1.62 -7.61
CA LYS A 128 11.05 -0.96 -6.59
C LYS A 128 10.28 -0.94 -5.27
N CYS A 129 10.86 -1.53 -4.23
CA CYS A 129 10.34 -1.53 -2.86
C CYS A 129 11.32 -0.81 -1.94
N GLU A 130 10.80 0.13 -1.15
CA GLU A 130 11.55 0.86 -0.12
C GLU A 130 10.91 0.62 1.24
N THR A 131 11.71 0.55 2.29
CA THR A 131 11.21 0.50 3.67
C THR A 131 11.31 1.86 4.34
N ALA A 132 10.32 2.21 5.13
CA ALA A 132 10.30 3.43 5.91
C ALA A 132 9.89 3.16 7.36
N SER A 133 10.39 4.00 8.26
CA SER A 133 10.05 4.00 9.68
C SER A 133 9.76 5.42 10.12
N LEU A 134 8.75 5.59 10.98
CA LEU A 134 8.45 6.88 11.60
C LEU A 134 9.43 7.18 12.74
N PHE A 135 9.91 6.12 13.40
CA PHE A 135 10.88 6.22 14.46
C PHE A 135 12.19 5.56 14.04
N PRO A 136 13.33 6.22 14.20
CA PRO A 136 14.62 5.57 13.99
C PRO A 136 14.72 4.36 14.93
N ALA A 137 15.40 3.32 14.48
CA ALA A 137 15.76 2.23 15.38
C ALA A 137 16.48 2.83 16.61
N PRO A 138 16.19 2.38 17.84
CA PRO A 138 16.94 2.85 18.99
C PRO A 138 18.43 2.59 18.73
N GLU A 139 19.23 3.65 18.84
CA GLU A 139 20.68 3.49 18.77
C GLU A 139 21.08 2.54 19.91
N ILE A 140 21.54 1.37 19.54
CA ILE A 140 22.12 0.44 20.50
C ILE A 140 23.54 0.97 20.79
N PHE A 141 23.65 1.70 21.87
CA PHE A 141 24.96 2.08 22.44
C PHE A 141 25.60 0.89 23.13
#